data_dcb4ae5dc83241ef4e56000763028566
#
_entry.id   dcb4ae5dc83241ef4e56000763028566
#
_cell.length_a   1.000
_cell.length_b   1.000
_cell.length_c   1.000
_cell.angle_alpha   90.00
_cell.angle_beta   90.00
_cell.angle_gamma   90.00
#
_symmetry.space_group_name_H-M   'P 1'
#
loop_
_entity.id
_entity.type
_entity.pdbx_description
1 polymer ?
#
loop_
_entity_poly.entity_id
_entity_poly.type
_entity_poly.pdbx_seq_one_letter_code
_entity_poly.pdbx_strand_id
1 'polypeptide(L)'
;RMMDGSKFDRDAWNVRFVQRNITPWFTELELRYGQSKIDHVMDTYSMRYLSMMGNQVKKAMNPKRETNTGHLKATFDWPDINLQTGIDYMRDKHLSRMEMNGEGYRHKPYQPQQNFTQWGGFVEGAWTASDSRKFISGYRYDEVKAEYDTLIANNPNKHHTYGLHSGFFRLEEEINGIKYYAGVGIAERAPDYWERGASQVLDKEQNRQIDTGLMWKIDTFDFSVSLFGSDVRDFIMLERVGKDVSARNIKATRLGGEIEGKWKFARHWEIGSSLAYTYGKNRTDDRPLAQTPPLEWKNSLTWDNETLSAGVLWRVVSAQKRYATGQGNIIGQDIGASAGFGTLSFNTGWKINKYATLQGGIDNLFNKSYAEFVSKGADPSAGLQTVRVNEPGRQYWLRLQVQF
;
A
#
# COMPACT_ATOMS: atom_id res chain seq x y z
N ARG A 1 -2.78 0.19 27.70
CA ARG A 1 -1.62 1.05 27.42
C ARG A 1 -0.88 0.52 26.20
N MET A 2 -0.53 1.40 25.27
CA MET A 2 0.27 1.04 24.12
C MET A 2 1.71 0.75 24.55
N MET A 3 2.33 -0.25 23.95
CA MET A 3 3.75 -0.55 24.05
C MET A 3 4.52 0.29 23.04
N ASP A 4 5.77 0.61 23.35
CA ASP A 4 6.69 1.27 22.43
C ASP A 4 7.47 0.21 21.64
N GLY A 5 7.75 0.48 20.38
CA GLY A 5 8.61 -0.37 19.56
C GLY A 5 10.07 -0.13 19.90
N SER A 6 10.63 -0.99 20.75
CA SER A 6 12.00 -0.86 21.24
C SER A 6 13.05 -1.57 20.40
N LYS A 7 12.61 -2.47 19.50
CA LYS A 7 13.47 -3.21 18.58
C LYS A 7 12.71 -3.52 17.28
N PHE A 8 13.35 -3.35 16.16
CA PHE A 8 12.85 -3.77 14.86
C PHE A 8 14.00 -4.20 13.97
N ASP A 9 14.29 -5.50 13.96
CA ASP A 9 15.33 -6.09 13.13
C ASP A 9 14.71 -6.82 11.96
N ARG A 10 15.32 -6.70 10.80
CA ARG A 10 14.94 -7.42 9.60
C ARG A 10 16.17 -7.99 8.90
N ASP A 11 16.21 -9.31 8.76
CA ASP A 11 17.15 -10.03 7.91
C ASP A 11 16.43 -10.51 6.67
N ALA A 12 16.94 -10.18 5.50
CA ALA A 12 16.35 -10.61 4.24
C ALA A 12 17.42 -10.87 3.19
N TRP A 13 17.21 -11.92 2.41
CA TRP A 13 18.01 -12.22 1.24
C TRP A 13 17.11 -12.73 0.11
N ASN A 14 17.56 -12.54 -1.11
CA ASN A 14 16.90 -13.08 -2.28
C ASN A 14 17.96 -13.47 -3.32
N VAL A 15 17.59 -14.48 -4.12
CA VAL A 15 18.36 -14.91 -5.30
C VAL A 15 17.44 -14.80 -6.50
N ARG A 16 17.95 -14.23 -7.57
CA ARG A 16 17.27 -14.13 -8.85
C ARG A 16 18.18 -14.70 -9.92
N PHE A 17 17.66 -15.67 -10.66
CA PHE A 17 18.29 -16.22 -11.86
C PHE A 17 17.42 -15.86 -13.06
N VAL A 18 18.03 -15.36 -14.15
CA VAL A 18 17.34 -15.03 -15.39
C VAL A 18 18.15 -15.58 -16.55
N GLN A 19 17.54 -16.46 -17.33
CA GLN A 19 18.06 -16.94 -18.59
C GLN A 19 17.26 -16.29 -19.72
N ARG A 20 17.95 -15.61 -20.63
CA ARG A 20 17.35 -14.93 -21.79
C ARG A 20 17.76 -15.59 -23.09
N ASN A 21 16.99 -15.32 -24.15
CA ASN A 21 17.26 -15.79 -25.51
C ASN A 21 17.41 -17.31 -25.59
N ILE A 22 16.50 -18.07 -24.95
CA ILE A 22 16.55 -19.52 -24.88
C ILE A 22 16.24 -20.12 -26.26
N THR A 23 15.18 -19.66 -26.90
CA THR A 23 14.84 -19.90 -28.31
C THR A 23 14.27 -18.60 -28.92
N PRO A 24 14.05 -18.52 -30.25
CA PRO A 24 13.43 -17.34 -30.86
C PRO A 24 12.05 -16.96 -30.30
N TRP A 25 11.31 -17.91 -29.74
CA TRP A 25 9.96 -17.71 -29.19
C TRP A 25 9.89 -17.93 -27.67
N PHE A 26 10.86 -18.59 -27.04
CA PHE A 26 10.97 -18.69 -25.59
C PHE A 26 12.10 -17.75 -25.14
N THR A 27 11.72 -16.53 -24.76
CA THR A 27 12.65 -15.41 -24.63
C THR A 27 13.22 -15.25 -23.24
N GLU A 28 12.50 -15.66 -22.18
CA GLU A 28 12.99 -15.52 -20.81
C GLU A 28 12.45 -16.60 -19.89
N LEU A 29 13.33 -17.15 -19.06
CA LEU A 29 13.01 -17.93 -17.88
C LEU A 29 13.57 -17.21 -16.65
N GLU A 30 12.71 -16.93 -15.68
CA GLU A 30 13.09 -16.27 -14.44
C GLU A 30 12.74 -17.16 -13.24
N LEU A 31 13.71 -17.36 -12.35
CA LEU A 31 13.56 -18.02 -11.06
C LEU A 31 13.94 -17.01 -9.98
N ARG A 32 13.08 -16.84 -8.97
CA ARG A 32 13.37 -16.08 -7.75
C ARG A 32 13.08 -16.93 -6.52
N TYR A 33 13.95 -16.82 -5.54
CA TYR A 33 13.69 -17.34 -4.21
C TYR A 33 14.14 -16.32 -3.17
N GLY A 34 13.35 -16.12 -2.12
CA GLY A 34 13.64 -15.15 -1.07
C GLY A 34 13.19 -15.60 0.30
N GLN A 35 13.92 -15.14 1.32
CA GLN A 35 13.56 -15.30 2.72
C GLN A 35 13.66 -13.95 3.42
N SER A 36 12.69 -13.65 4.28
CA SER A 36 12.71 -12.50 5.19
C SER A 36 12.34 -12.95 6.60
N LYS A 37 13.10 -12.48 7.57
CA LYS A 37 12.83 -12.67 9.00
C LYS A 37 12.74 -11.30 9.66
N ILE A 38 11.65 -11.06 10.38
CA ILE A 38 11.41 -9.84 11.14
C ILE A 38 11.35 -10.22 12.61
N ASP A 39 12.14 -9.56 13.46
CA ASP A 39 12.13 -9.68 14.91
C ASP A 39 11.80 -8.30 15.49
N HIS A 40 10.60 -8.17 16.02
CA HIS A 40 10.07 -6.91 16.53
C HIS A 40 9.80 -7.04 18.03
N VAL A 41 10.25 -6.08 18.82
CA VAL A 41 9.95 -6.01 20.25
C VAL A 41 9.18 -4.75 20.55
N MET A 42 8.07 -4.92 21.25
CA MET A 42 7.30 -3.83 21.84
C MET A 42 7.26 -4.02 23.34
N ASP A 43 7.55 -2.97 24.10
CA ASP A 43 7.51 -3.04 25.56
C ASP A 43 6.96 -1.75 26.20
N THR A 44 6.74 -1.79 27.52
CA THR A 44 6.21 -0.66 28.29
C THR A 44 7.30 0.04 29.11
N TYR A 45 8.58 -0.36 28.99
CA TYR A 45 9.63 0.04 29.95
C TYR A 45 10.96 0.50 29.33
N SER A 46 11.26 0.14 28.07
CA SER A 46 12.57 0.48 27.47
C SER A 46 12.70 1.97 27.11
N MET A 47 11.62 2.58 26.66
CA MET A 47 11.60 3.97 26.17
C MET A 47 10.85 4.93 27.11
N ARG A 48 10.22 4.44 28.17
CA ARG A 48 9.45 5.23 29.13
C ARG A 48 9.74 4.83 30.56
N TYR A 49 9.75 5.82 31.46
CA TYR A 49 9.81 5.55 32.89
C TYR A 49 8.49 5.00 33.40
N LEU A 50 8.51 3.83 34.04
CA LEU A 50 7.35 3.21 34.67
C LEU A 50 6.83 4.00 35.87
N SER A 51 7.70 4.73 36.57
CA SER A 51 7.40 5.48 37.78
C SER A 51 6.41 6.63 37.61
N MET A 52 6.27 7.17 36.40
CA MET A 52 5.33 8.25 36.13
C MET A 52 3.85 7.84 36.06
N MET A 53 3.53 6.55 36.15
CA MET A 53 2.19 6.04 35.87
C MET A 53 1.63 5.06 36.91
N GLY A 54 2.12 5.06 38.13
CA GLY A 54 1.66 4.17 39.20
C GLY A 54 2.04 2.70 39.00
N ASN A 55 1.55 1.79 39.83
CA ASN A 55 1.84 0.34 39.85
C ASN A 55 1.75 -0.38 38.48
N GLN A 56 2.65 -0.08 37.56
CA GLN A 56 2.64 -0.70 36.23
C GLN A 56 3.62 -1.83 36.13
N VAL A 57 3.11 -2.99 35.83
CA VAL A 57 3.90 -4.19 35.58
C VAL A 57 4.66 -4.04 34.24
N LYS A 58 5.91 -4.44 34.21
CA LYS A 58 6.69 -4.56 32.97
C LYS A 58 6.04 -5.57 32.05
N LYS A 59 5.74 -5.13 30.86
CA LYS A 59 5.16 -5.98 29.79
C LYS A 59 5.99 -5.83 28.52
N ALA A 60 6.24 -6.95 27.87
CA ALA A 60 6.86 -6.96 26.55
C ALA A 60 6.18 -7.99 25.65
N MET A 61 6.12 -7.68 24.37
CA MET A 61 5.66 -8.56 23.29
C MET A 61 6.73 -8.60 22.20
N ASN A 62 7.15 -9.81 21.85
CA ASN A 62 8.15 -10.02 20.81
C ASN A 62 7.55 -10.89 19.69
N PRO A 63 6.78 -10.27 18.77
CA PRO A 63 6.36 -10.93 17.55
C PRO A 63 7.55 -11.16 16.62
N LYS A 64 7.52 -12.30 15.91
CA LYS A 64 8.46 -12.69 14.88
C LYS A 64 7.68 -13.14 13.66
N ARG A 65 8.12 -12.73 12.48
CA ARG A 65 7.58 -13.17 11.21
C ARG A 65 8.66 -13.77 10.35
N GLU A 66 8.40 -14.95 9.76
CA GLU A 66 9.29 -15.62 8.83
C GLU A 66 8.55 -15.86 7.52
N THR A 67 9.01 -15.24 6.45
CA THR A 67 8.40 -15.33 5.11
C THR A 67 9.38 -15.97 4.15
N ASN A 68 8.96 -17.00 3.44
CA ASN A 68 9.69 -17.61 2.32
C ASN A 68 8.85 -17.44 1.05
N THR A 69 9.49 -17.06 -0.04
CA THR A 69 8.83 -16.85 -1.34
C THR A 69 9.59 -17.57 -2.44
N GLY A 70 8.87 -18.15 -3.39
CA GLY A 70 9.40 -18.73 -4.62
C GLY A 70 8.59 -18.23 -5.81
N HIS A 71 9.23 -17.98 -6.93
CA HIS A 71 8.59 -17.55 -8.17
C HIS A 71 9.32 -18.14 -9.36
N LEU A 72 8.58 -18.72 -10.29
CA LEU A 72 9.07 -19.21 -11.58
C LEU A 72 8.18 -18.60 -12.68
N LYS A 73 8.80 -17.90 -13.63
CA LYS A 73 8.11 -17.26 -14.75
C LYS A 73 8.78 -17.61 -16.08
N ALA A 74 7.98 -17.92 -17.08
CA ALA A 74 8.39 -18.09 -18.47
C ALA A 74 7.74 -17.02 -19.32
N THR A 75 8.50 -16.44 -20.26
CA THR A 75 8.03 -15.46 -21.23
C THR A 75 8.25 -15.99 -22.63
N PHE A 76 7.22 -15.87 -23.44
CA PHE A 76 7.18 -16.29 -24.83
C PHE A 76 6.80 -15.10 -25.70
N ASP A 77 7.56 -14.86 -26.75
CA ASP A 77 7.37 -13.77 -27.68
C ASP A 77 7.25 -14.27 -29.11
N TRP A 78 6.17 -13.86 -29.77
CA TRP A 78 5.93 -13.98 -31.21
C TRP A 78 5.72 -12.57 -31.80
N PRO A 79 5.72 -12.38 -33.12
CA PRO A 79 5.61 -11.03 -33.69
C PRO A 79 4.49 -10.17 -33.13
N ASP A 80 3.29 -10.77 -32.92
CA ASP A 80 2.11 -10.03 -32.47
C ASP A 80 1.62 -10.47 -31.09
N ILE A 81 2.26 -11.47 -30.45
CA ILE A 81 1.79 -12.07 -29.20
C ILE A 81 2.93 -12.16 -28.21
N ASN A 82 2.75 -11.59 -27.04
CA ASN A 82 3.56 -11.84 -25.85
C ASN A 82 2.74 -12.67 -24.86
N LEU A 83 3.29 -13.77 -24.35
CA LEU A 83 2.69 -14.61 -23.35
C LEU A 83 3.61 -14.79 -22.16
N GLN A 84 3.09 -14.58 -20.96
CA GLN A 84 3.78 -14.87 -19.72
C GLN A 84 2.99 -15.87 -18.90
N THR A 85 3.67 -16.84 -18.29
CA THR A 85 3.05 -17.78 -17.36
C THR A 85 4.00 -18.10 -16.25
N GLY A 86 3.46 -18.45 -15.09
CA GLY A 86 4.31 -18.76 -13.97
C GLY A 86 3.57 -19.35 -12.78
N ILE A 87 4.36 -19.72 -11.79
CA ILE A 87 3.89 -20.23 -10.50
C ILE A 87 4.57 -19.48 -9.37
N ASP A 88 3.81 -19.26 -8.30
CA ASP A 88 4.26 -18.60 -7.09
C ASP A 88 4.05 -19.48 -5.88
N TYR A 89 4.96 -19.38 -4.94
CA TYR A 89 4.86 -19.99 -3.62
C TYR A 89 5.16 -18.95 -2.54
N MET A 90 4.37 -18.93 -1.49
CA MET A 90 4.65 -18.16 -0.28
C MET A 90 4.30 -18.98 0.96
N ARG A 91 5.20 -18.93 1.95
CA ARG A 91 4.93 -19.42 3.29
C ARG A 91 5.27 -18.33 4.28
N ASP A 92 4.29 -17.99 5.11
CA ASP A 92 4.39 -16.92 6.09
C ASP A 92 4.02 -17.45 7.47
N LYS A 93 4.97 -17.40 8.41
CA LYS A 93 4.81 -17.87 9.79
C LYS A 93 4.85 -16.70 10.75
N HIS A 94 3.83 -16.60 11.57
CA HIS A 94 3.74 -15.66 12.66
C HIS A 94 3.94 -16.36 13.99
N LEU A 95 4.91 -15.89 14.74
CA LEU A 95 5.32 -16.40 16.05
C LEU A 95 5.28 -15.24 17.05
N SER A 96 5.06 -15.53 18.31
CA SER A 96 5.12 -14.52 19.36
C SER A 96 5.58 -15.13 20.67
N ARG A 97 6.23 -14.34 21.48
CA ARG A 97 6.46 -14.60 22.92
C ARG A 97 6.20 -13.32 23.68
N MET A 98 5.74 -13.44 24.91
CA MET A 98 5.38 -12.27 25.71
C MET A 98 5.78 -12.41 27.16
N GLU A 99 5.99 -11.26 27.76
CA GLU A 99 6.22 -11.07 29.18
C GLU A 99 5.06 -10.24 29.77
N MET A 100 4.47 -10.70 30.84
CA MET A 100 3.34 -10.01 31.48
C MET A 100 3.70 -9.45 32.86
N ASN A 101 4.75 -9.95 33.52
CA ASN A 101 5.03 -9.69 34.92
C ASN A 101 6.52 -9.33 35.19
N GLY A 102 7.26 -8.88 34.22
CA GLY A 102 8.68 -8.54 34.40
C GLY A 102 9.64 -9.72 34.42
N GLU A 103 9.21 -10.90 34.00
CA GLU A 103 9.99 -12.15 34.05
C GLU A 103 11.07 -12.27 32.95
N GLY A 104 11.04 -11.34 31.95
CA GLY A 104 11.93 -11.35 30.80
C GLY A 104 11.41 -12.24 29.65
N TYR A 105 10.94 -11.62 28.58
CA TYR A 105 10.41 -12.33 27.41
C TYR A 105 11.45 -13.23 26.70
N ARG A 106 12.74 -12.91 26.85
CA ARG A 106 13.85 -13.63 26.16
C ARG A 106 14.00 -15.07 26.63
N HIS A 107 13.59 -15.37 27.85
CA HIS A 107 13.62 -16.71 28.41
C HIS A 107 12.43 -17.59 28.01
N LYS A 108 11.42 -17.01 27.36
CA LYS A 108 10.23 -17.75 26.93
C LYS A 108 10.39 -18.23 25.47
N PRO A 109 9.96 -19.47 25.16
CA PRO A 109 9.94 -19.94 23.78
C PRO A 109 8.94 -19.16 22.94
N TYR A 110 9.21 -19.04 21.64
CA TYR A 110 8.24 -18.54 20.70
C TYR A 110 7.07 -19.49 20.56
N GLN A 111 5.87 -18.95 20.63
CA GLN A 111 4.62 -19.68 20.41
C GLN A 111 4.12 -19.38 18.99
N PRO A 112 3.76 -20.40 18.20
CA PRO A 112 3.11 -20.22 16.93
C PRO A 112 1.78 -19.46 17.09
N GLN A 113 1.47 -18.60 16.14
CA GLN A 113 0.22 -17.80 16.11
C GLN A 113 -0.63 -18.19 14.91
N GLN A 114 -0.20 -17.82 13.71
CA GLN A 114 -0.84 -18.15 12.45
C GLN A 114 0.22 -18.49 11.41
N ASN A 115 -0.12 -19.43 10.53
CA ASN A 115 0.66 -19.78 9.36
C ASN A 115 -0.21 -19.57 8.11
N PHE A 116 0.41 -19.07 7.06
CA PHE A 116 -0.20 -18.98 5.74
C PHE A 116 0.70 -19.71 4.75
N THR A 117 0.11 -20.53 3.90
CA THR A 117 0.79 -21.15 2.77
C THR A 117 -0.03 -20.85 1.53
N GLN A 118 0.60 -20.25 0.53
CA GLN A 118 -0.03 -19.91 -0.74
C GLN A 118 0.71 -20.54 -1.90
N TRP A 119 -0.03 -21.13 -2.81
CA TRP A 119 0.40 -21.52 -4.13
C TRP A 119 -0.45 -20.80 -5.16
N GLY A 120 0.16 -20.25 -6.18
CA GLY A 120 -0.51 -19.56 -7.25
C GLY A 120 0.04 -19.93 -8.60
N GLY A 121 -0.81 -19.89 -9.62
CA GLY A 121 -0.42 -20.02 -11.03
C GLY A 121 -1.11 -18.95 -11.85
N PHE A 122 -0.43 -18.41 -12.85
CA PHE A 122 -0.96 -17.37 -13.71
C PHE A 122 -0.58 -17.55 -15.18
N VAL A 123 -1.41 -16.96 -16.00
CA VAL A 123 -1.14 -16.74 -17.44
C VAL A 123 -1.59 -15.33 -17.80
N GLU A 124 -0.75 -14.60 -18.53
CA GLU A 124 -1.04 -13.27 -19.07
C GLU A 124 -0.62 -13.23 -20.52
N GLY A 125 -1.48 -12.72 -21.38
CA GLY A 125 -1.21 -12.57 -22.80
C GLY A 125 -1.48 -11.15 -23.28
N ALA A 126 -0.66 -10.67 -24.19
CA ALA A 126 -0.84 -9.43 -24.91
C ALA A 126 -0.81 -9.71 -26.40
N TRP A 127 -1.85 -9.29 -27.14
CA TRP A 127 -1.96 -9.41 -28.56
C TRP A 127 -2.02 -8.03 -29.21
N THR A 128 -1.04 -7.75 -30.06
CA THR A 128 -0.98 -6.55 -30.91
C THR A 128 -1.77 -6.82 -32.18
N ALA A 129 -3.04 -6.42 -32.20
CA ALA A 129 -3.96 -6.68 -33.31
C ALA A 129 -3.71 -5.75 -34.52
N SER A 130 -3.10 -4.59 -34.28
CA SER A 130 -2.62 -3.65 -35.29
C SER A 130 -1.58 -2.71 -34.67
N ASP A 131 -0.97 -1.84 -35.45
CA ASP A 131 -0.02 -0.82 -34.97
C ASP A 131 -0.62 0.10 -33.90
N SER A 132 -1.95 0.27 -33.90
CA SER A 132 -2.67 1.14 -32.95
C SER A 132 -3.41 0.41 -31.85
N ARG A 133 -3.64 -0.92 -31.98
CA ARG A 133 -4.55 -1.66 -31.11
C ARG A 133 -3.92 -2.86 -30.43
N LYS A 134 -4.05 -2.91 -29.11
CA LYS A 134 -3.53 -4.00 -28.28
C LYS A 134 -4.60 -4.51 -27.32
N PHE A 135 -4.71 -5.82 -27.22
CA PHE A 135 -5.52 -6.51 -26.23
C PHE A 135 -4.61 -7.18 -25.21
N ILE A 136 -4.92 -7.02 -23.92
CA ILE A 136 -4.16 -7.63 -22.84
C ILE A 136 -5.16 -8.34 -21.94
N SER A 137 -4.87 -9.58 -21.58
CA SER A 137 -5.70 -10.35 -20.64
C SER A 137 -4.87 -11.26 -19.78
N GLY A 138 -5.33 -11.51 -18.57
CA GLY A 138 -4.66 -12.40 -17.65
C GLY A 138 -5.64 -13.11 -16.74
N TYR A 139 -5.23 -14.29 -16.29
CA TYR A 139 -5.92 -15.08 -15.29
C TYR A 139 -4.93 -15.64 -14.30
N ARG A 140 -5.34 -15.65 -13.04
CA ARG A 140 -4.57 -16.20 -11.92
C ARG A 140 -5.48 -16.97 -10.98
N TYR A 141 -5.01 -18.13 -10.53
CA TYR A 141 -5.61 -18.88 -9.43
C TYR A 141 -4.60 -19.02 -8.30
N ASP A 142 -5.04 -18.77 -7.06
CA ASP A 142 -4.27 -19.00 -5.85
C ASP A 142 -5.05 -19.87 -4.86
N GLU A 143 -4.37 -20.81 -4.22
CA GLU A 143 -4.84 -21.49 -3.03
C GLU A 143 -4.09 -20.97 -1.81
N VAL A 144 -4.82 -20.41 -0.86
CA VAL A 144 -4.28 -19.89 0.40
C VAL A 144 -4.79 -20.75 1.54
N LYS A 145 -3.88 -21.45 2.21
CA LYS A 145 -4.16 -22.19 3.45
C LYS A 145 -3.76 -21.33 4.64
N ALA A 146 -4.73 -21.01 5.48
CA ALA A 146 -4.55 -20.25 6.71
C ALA A 146 -4.79 -21.17 7.89
N GLU A 147 -3.81 -21.27 8.80
CA GLU A 147 -3.84 -22.17 9.95
C GLU A 147 -3.62 -21.36 11.23
N TYR A 148 -4.50 -21.52 12.23
CA TYR A 148 -4.24 -21.07 13.57
C TYR A 148 -3.51 -22.14 14.36
N ASP A 149 -2.49 -21.76 15.06
CA ASP A 149 -1.87 -22.64 16.03
C ASP A 149 -2.57 -22.55 17.40
N THR A 150 -2.41 -23.52 18.18
CA THR A 150 -3.00 -24.04 19.39
C THR A 150 -3.55 -23.12 20.48
N LEU A 151 -3.32 -21.83 20.50
CA LEU A 151 -3.67 -20.96 21.63
C LEU A 151 -5.14 -20.47 21.66
N ILE A 152 -5.90 -20.69 20.62
CA ILE A 152 -7.33 -20.37 20.59
C ILE A 152 -8.09 -21.71 20.61
N ALA A 153 -8.17 -22.33 21.78
CA ALA A 153 -8.65 -23.69 21.99
C ALA A 153 -10.08 -23.97 21.47
N ASN A 154 -10.88 -22.95 21.23
CA ASN A 154 -12.29 -23.05 20.79
C ASN A 154 -12.55 -22.43 19.42
N ASN A 155 -11.54 -22.32 18.56
CA ASN A 155 -11.72 -21.78 17.22
C ASN A 155 -12.25 -22.86 16.25
N PRO A 156 -13.51 -22.76 15.78
CA PRO A 156 -14.07 -23.72 14.82
C PRO A 156 -13.37 -23.66 13.45
N ASN A 157 -12.67 -22.56 13.12
CA ASN A 157 -12.01 -22.33 11.84
C ASN A 157 -10.48 -22.34 11.97
N LYS A 158 -9.94 -23.28 12.74
CA LYS A 158 -8.50 -23.47 12.92
C LYS A 158 -7.76 -23.63 11.58
N HIS A 159 -8.38 -24.28 10.61
CA HIS A 159 -7.87 -24.46 9.26
C HIS A 159 -8.89 -23.90 8.27
N HIS A 160 -8.46 -23.04 7.38
CA HIS A 160 -9.30 -22.53 6.31
C HIS A 160 -8.52 -22.45 5.00
N THR A 161 -9.13 -22.88 3.92
CA THR A 161 -8.55 -22.82 2.58
C THR A 161 -9.38 -21.88 1.71
N TYR A 162 -8.74 -20.86 1.15
CA TYR A 162 -9.34 -19.92 0.21
C TYR A 162 -8.84 -20.23 -1.19
N GLY A 163 -9.76 -20.55 -2.12
CA GLY A 163 -9.48 -20.55 -3.55
C GLY A 163 -9.76 -19.15 -4.12
N LEU A 164 -8.75 -18.51 -4.68
CA LEU A 164 -8.81 -17.13 -5.16
C LEU A 164 -8.69 -17.10 -6.67
N HIS A 165 -9.63 -16.42 -7.32
CA HIS A 165 -9.66 -16.22 -8.76
C HIS A 165 -9.46 -14.74 -9.06
N SER A 166 -8.48 -14.43 -9.89
CA SER A 166 -8.24 -13.06 -10.39
C SER A 166 -8.09 -13.10 -11.88
N GLY A 167 -8.57 -12.09 -12.56
CA GLY A 167 -8.44 -11.99 -14.01
C GLY A 167 -8.81 -10.62 -14.51
N PHE A 168 -8.32 -10.27 -15.67
CA PHE A 168 -8.61 -8.99 -16.29
C PHE A 168 -8.58 -9.10 -17.82
N PHE A 169 -9.23 -8.12 -18.42
CA PHE A 169 -9.16 -7.85 -19.84
C PHE A 169 -9.01 -6.35 -20.04
N ARG A 170 -8.09 -5.93 -20.92
CA ARG A 170 -7.82 -4.52 -21.24
C ARG A 170 -7.65 -4.36 -22.74
N LEU A 171 -8.27 -3.34 -23.28
CA LEU A 171 -8.07 -2.81 -24.63
C LEU A 171 -7.25 -1.52 -24.53
N GLU A 172 -6.24 -1.40 -25.37
CA GLU A 172 -5.52 -0.15 -25.65
C GLU A 172 -5.66 0.18 -27.12
N GLU A 173 -5.93 1.45 -27.41
CA GLU A 173 -6.10 1.98 -28.77
C GLU A 173 -5.40 3.33 -28.88
N GLU A 174 -4.56 3.50 -29.88
CA GLU A 174 -3.91 4.78 -30.17
C GLU A 174 -4.60 5.44 -31.38
N ILE A 175 -5.16 6.63 -31.19
CA ILE A 175 -5.84 7.41 -32.21
C ILE A 175 -5.28 8.83 -32.21
N ASN A 176 -4.70 9.26 -33.31
CA ASN A 176 -4.10 10.60 -33.46
C ASN A 176 -3.06 10.95 -32.36
N GLY A 177 -2.23 9.96 -31.97
CA GLY A 177 -1.22 10.15 -30.94
C GLY A 177 -1.74 10.18 -29.51
N ILE A 178 -3.04 9.91 -29.32
CA ILE A 178 -3.66 9.75 -28.00
C ILE A 178 -3.89 8.27 -27.73
N LYS A 179 -3.34 7.75 -26.66
CA LYS A 179 -3.57 6.38 -26.22
C LYS A 179 -4.79 6.33 -25.29
N TYR A 180 -5.82 5.62 -25.69
CA TYR A 180 -7.00 5.31 -24.89
C TYR A 180 -6.88 3.90 -24.33
N TYR A 181 -7.44 3.67 -23.16
CA TYR A 181 -7.60 2.33 -22.63
C TYR A 181 -8.94 2.15 -21.92
N ALA A 182 -9.42 0.93 -21.94
CA ALA A 182 -10.54 0.48 -21.14
C ALA A 182 -10.27 -0.95 -20.66
N GLY A 183 -10.58 -1.22 -19.41
CA GLY A 183 -10.33 -2.50 -18.77
C GLY A 183 -11.46 -2.92 -17.83
N VAL A 184 -11.57 -4.23 -17.64
CA VAL A 184 -12.41 -4.85 -16.63
C VAL A 184 -11.57 -5.88 -15.88
N GLY A 185 -11.77 -6.02 -14.58
CA GLY A 185 -11.02 -6.97 -13.79
C GLY A 185 -11.78 -7.46 -12.56
N ILE A 186 -11.37 -8.63 -12.11
CA ILE A 186 -11.79 -9.24 -10.85
C ILE A 186 -10.51 -9.61 -10.10
N ALA A 187 -10.42 -9.23 -8.84
CA ALA A 187 -9.34 -9.62 -7.94
C ALA A 187 -9.91 -10.11 -6.62
N GLU A 188 -9.42 -11.24 -6.15
CA GLU A 188 -9.81 -11.82 -4.87
C GLU A 188 -8.61 -11.87 -3.91
N ARG A 189 -8.86 -11.68 -2.62
CA ARG A 189 -7.86 -11.84 -1.57
C ARG A 189 -8.41 -12.58 -0.36
N ALA A 190 -7.58 -13.36 0.29
CA ALA A 190 -7.87 -13.93 1.58
C ALA A 190 -7.72 -12.88 2.70
N PRO A 191 -8.42 -13.06 3.85
CA PRO A 191 -8.18 -12.28 5.05
C PRO A 191 -6.74 -12.42 5.54
N ASP A 192 -6.16 -11.31 6.00
CA ASP A 192 -4.80 -11.29 6.54
C ASP A 192 -4.72 -11.72 8.01
N TYR A 193 -3.49 -11.68 8.55
CA TYR A 193 -3.20 -12.02 9.95
C TYR A 193 -4.04 -11.21 10.95
N TRP A 194 -4.18 -9.91 10.76
CA TRP A 194 -4.87 -9.03 11.69
C TRP A 194 -6.39 -9.17 11.59
N GLU A 195 -6.89 -9.29 10.36
CA GLU A 195 -8.31 -9.50 10.07
C GLU A 195 -8.79 -10.83 10.66
N ARG A 196 -8.04 -11.91 10.44
CA ARG A 196 -8.33 -13.22 11.03
C ARG A 196 -8.17 -13.23 12.56
N GLY A 197 -7.28 -12.40 13.10
CA GLY A 197 -7.15 -12.20 14.54
C GLY A 197 -8.38 -11.54 15.16
N ALA A 198 -9.08 -10.70 14.39
CA ALA A 198 -10.30 -10.02 14.83
C ALA A 198 -11.60 -10.84 14.58
N SER A 199 -11.59 -11.72 13.55
CA SER A 199 -12.70 -12.64 13.26
C SER A 199 -12.22 -13.83 12.46
N GLN A 200 -12.73 -15.01 12.77
CA GLN A 200 -12.29 -16.29 12.17
C GLN A 200 -13.25 -16.82 11.11
N VAL A 201 -14.39 -16.14 10.94
CA VAL A 201 -15.45 -16.54 10.00
C VAL A 201 -15.52 -15.62 8.77
N LEU A 202 -14.40 -15.05 8.39
CA LEU A 202 -14.32 -14.13 7.25
C LEU A 202 -14.23 -14.88 5.92
N ASP A 203 -15.06 -14.45 4.99
CA ASP A 203 -14.96 -14.82 3.58
C ASP A 203 -13.85 -14.04 2.89
N LYS A 204 -13.41 -14.53 1.73
CA LYS A 204 -12.50 -13.81 0.84
C LYS A 204 -13.14 -12.55 0.30
N GLU A 205 -12.38 -11.47 0.21
CA GLU A 205 -12.80 -10.23 -0.44
C GLU A 205 -12.71 -10.37 -1.96
N GLN A 206 -13.71 -9.89 -2.70
CA GLN A 206 -13.72 -9.84 -4.15
C GLN A 206 -13.95 -8.41 -4.64
N ASN A 207 -12.99 -7.85 -5.37
CA ASN A 207 -13.10 -6.58 -6.06
C ASN A 207 -13.40 -6.81 -7.55
N ARG A 208 -14.48 -6.23 -8.06
CA ARG A 208 -14.83 -6.15 -9.48
C ARG A 208 -14.68 -4.72 -9.93
N GLN A 209 -13.85 -4.48 -10.92
CA GLN A 209 -13.48 -3.12 -11.32
C GLN A 209 -13.62 -2.93 -12.82
N ILE A 210 -14.05 -1.74 -13.19
CA ILE A 210 -13.94 -1.19 -14.53
C ILE A 210 -13.02 0.01 -14.43
N ASP A 211 -12.08 0.13 -15.35
CA ASP A 211 -11.19 1.28 -15.47
C ASP A 211 -11.08 1.75 -16.92
N THR A 212 -10.91 3.05 -17.08
CA THR A 212 -10.72 3.67 -18.39
C THR A 212 -9.88 4.92 -18.24
N GLY A 213 -9.22 5.31 -19.32
CA GLY A 213 -8.46 6.53 -19.34
C GLY A 213 -7.84 6.82 -20.69
N LEU A 214 -7.10 7.91 -20.70
CA LEU A 214 -6.33 8.33 -21.86
C LEU A 214 -4.97 8.90 -21.42
N MET A 215 -4.01 8.79 -22.32
CA MET A 215 -2.67 9.41 -22.22
C MET A 215 -2.37 10.10 -23.54
N TRP A 216 -1.99 11.36 -23.44
CA TRP A 216 -1.57 12.18 -24.57
C TRP A 216 -0.22 12.79 -24.26
N LYS A 217 0.75 12.48 -25.09
CA LYS A 217 2.12 12.93 -24.90
C LYS A 217 2.67 13.54 -26.21
N ILE A 218 3.09 14.77 -26.14
CA ILE A 218 3.87 15.47 -27.15
C ILE A 218 5.11 16.09 -26.48
N ASP A 219 6.06 16.62 -27.26
CA ASP A 219 7.36 17.08 -26.73
C ASP A 219 7.26 18.06 -25.55
N THR A 220 6.24 18.93 -25.55
CA THR A 220 6.07 19.98 -24.54
C THR A 220 4.93 19.71 -23.55
N PHE A 221 4.11 18.68 -23.79
CA PHE A 221 2.92 18.44 -22.99
C PHE A 221 2.71 16.95 -22.75
N ASP A 222 2.46 16.60 -21.49
CA ASP A 222 2.11 15.26 -21.05
C ASP A 222 0.82 15.34 -20.24
N PHE A 223 -0.22 14.61 -20.67
CA PHE A 223 -1.52 14.66 -20.04
C PHE A 223 -2.11 13.27 -19.89
N SER A 224 -2.69 12.99 -18.75
CA SER A 224 -3.39 11.73 -18.51
C SER A 224 -4.66 11.92 -17.70
N VAL A 225 -5.64 11.08 -17.99
CA VAL A 225 -6.87 10.92 -17.21
C VAL A 225 -7.06 9.44 -16.94
N SER A 226 -7.35 9.10 -15.70
CA SER A 226 -7.69 7.75 -15.27
C SER A 226 -8.95 7.77 -14.44
N LEU A 227 -9.93 6.92 -14.76
CA LEU A 227 -11.19 6.78 -14.04
C LEU A 227 -11.40 5.32 -13.69
N PHE A 228 -11.95 5.05 -12.50
CA PHE A 228 -12.31 3.70 -12.10
C PHE A 228 -13.65 3.65 -11.37
N GLY A 229 -14.30 2.50 -11.47
CA GLY A 229 -15.46 2.15 -10.67
C GLY A 229 -15.34 0.72 -10.19
N SER A 230 -15.56 0.45 -8.91
CA SER A 230 -15.48 -0.89 -8.36
C SER A 230 -16.65 -1.24 -7.44
N ASP A 231 -17.10 -2.49 -7.58
CA ASP A 231 -18.02 -3.19 -6.70
C ASP A 231 -17.21 -4.19 -5.88
N VAL A 232 -17.12 -3.98 -4.56
CA VAL A 232 -16.39 -4.86 -3.67
C VAL A 232 -17.39 -5.69 -2.87
N ARG A 233 -17.37 -7.00 -3.11
CA ARG A 233 -18.11 -7.98 -2.34
C ARG A 233 -17.25 -8.51 -1.22
N ASP A 234 -17.89 -8.73 -0.09
CA ASP A 234 -17.25 -9.28 1.10
C ASP A 234 -15.99 -8.48 1.53
N PHE A 235 -16.02 -7.14 1.31
CA PHE A 235 -14.98 -6.23 1.79
C PHE A 235 -14.78 -6.45 3.29
N ILE A 236 -13.55 -6.72 3.70
CA ILE A 236 -13.24 -7.01 5.10
C ILE A 236 -13.08 -5.70 5.85
N MET A 237 -14.05 -5.39 6.71
CA MET A 237 -14.08 -4.18 7.52
C MET A 237 -13.72 -4.49 8.95
N LEU A 238 -12.70 -3.81 9.49
CA LEU A 238 -12.38 -3.79 10.90
C LEU A 238 -13.21 -2.70 11.62
N GLU A 239 -13.80 -3.06 12.73
CA GLU A 239 -14.59 -2.17 13.57
C GLU A 239 -14.06 -2.19 15.01
N ARG A 240 -14.06 -1.03 15.64
CA ARG A 240 -13.70 -0.89 17.05
C ARG A 240 -14.85 -0.28 17.83
N VAL A 241 -15.25 -0.98 18.87
CA VAL A 241 -16.23 -0.50 19.86
C VAL A 241 -15.57 -0.57 21.24
N GLY A 242 -15.19 0.58 21.77
CA GLY A 242 -14.43 0.63 23.02
C GLY A 242 -13.05 -0.03 22.89
N LYS A 243 -12.84 -1.13 23.62
CA LYS A 243 -11.60 -1.92 23.59
C LYS A 243 -11.65 -3.08 22.60
N ASP A 244 -12.83 -3.44 22.14
CA ASP A 244 -13.04 -4.62 21.31
C ASP A 244 -12.83 -4.27 19.84
N VAL A 245 -12.09 -5.13 19.15
CA VAL A 245 -11.88 -5.08 17.71
C VAL A 245 -12.53 -6.30 17.10
N SER A 246 -13.40 -6.08 16.15
CA SER A 246 -14.05 -7.14 15.36
C SER A 246 -13.82 -6.91 13.87
N ALA A 247 -13.99 -7.96 13.07
CA ALA A 247 -13.96 -7.89 11.63
C ALA A 247 -15.19 -8.56 11.03
N ARG A 248 -15.70 -8.04 9.93
CA ARG A 248 -16.81 -8.62 9.20
C ARG A 248 -16.74 -8.30 7.70
N ASN A 249 -17.40 -9.11 6.91
CA ASN A 249 -17.54 -8.84 5.48
C ASN A 249 -18.73 -7.89 5.23
N ILE A 250 -18.52 -6.91 4.36
CA ILE A 250 -19.54 -5.93 3.93
C ILE A 250 -19.52 -5.80 2.40
N LYS A 251 -20.55 -5.19 1.85
CA LYS A 251 -20.59 -4.77 0.44
C LYS A 251 -20.17 -3.30 0.34
N ALA A 252 -19.22 -3.00 -0.53
CA ALA A 252 -18.74 -1.65 -0.74
C ALA A 252 -18.76 -1.26 -2.23
N THR A 253 -18.84 0.04 -2.49
CA THR A 253 -18.64 0.62 -3.83
C THR A 253 -17.56 1.69 -3.73
N ARG A 254 -16.69 1.74 -4.71
CA ARG A 254 -15.65 2.77 -4.84
C ARG A 254 -15.67 3.32 -6.25
N LEU A 255 -15.60 4.64 -6.36
CA LEU A 255 -15.49 5.38 -7.61
C LEU A 255 -14.38 6.40 -7.46
N GLY A 256 -13.64 6.66 -8.52
CA GLY A 256 -12.60 7.67 -8.44
C GLY A 256 -11.93 7.94 -9.77
N GLY A 257 -11.05 8.89 -9.74
CA GLY A 257 -10.23 9.24 -10.89
C GLY A 257 -9.12 10.20 -10.53
N GLU A 258 -8.20 10.29 -11.46
CA GLU A 258 -7.04 11.18 -11.40
C GLU A 258 -6.86 11.84 -12.76
N ILE A 259 -6.50 13.12 -12.73
CA ILE A 259 -6.13 13.92 -13.89
C ILE A 259 -4.73 14.47 -13.60
N GLU A 260 -3.81 14.24 -14.50
CA GLU A 260 -2.45 14.76 -14.41
C GLU A 260 -2.07 15.47 -15.70
N GLY A 261 -1.39 16.60 -15.58
CA GLY A 261 -0.84 17.35 -16.71
C GLY A 261 0.51 17.95 -16.36
N LYS A 262 1.44 17.91 -17.32
CA LYS A 262 2.73 18.59 -17.29
C LYS A 262 2.93 19.36 -18.57
N TRP A 263 3.36 20.59 -18.46
CA TRP A 263 3.58 21.47 -19.60
C TRP A 263 4.90 22.21 -19.51
N LYS A 264 5.79 21.93 -20.45
CA LYS A 264 7.05 22.68 -20.66
C LYS A 264 6.74 23.94 -21.48
N PHE A 265 6.33 24.99 -20.81
CA PHE A 265 5.90 26.23 -21.45
C PHE A 265 7.07 27.14 -21.90
N ALA A 266 8.27 26.87 -21.38
CA ALA A 266 9.50 27.54 -21.81
C ALA A 266 10.69 26.59 -21.65
N ARG A 267 11.84 26.94 -22.26
CA ARG A 267 13.02 26.08 -22.38
C ARG A 267 13.44 25.36 -21.09
N HIS A 268 13.30 26.02 -19.96
CA HIS A 268 13.75 25.53 -18.65
C HIS A 268 12.61 25.48 -17.63
N TRP A 269 11.37 25.71 -18.04
CA TRP A 269 10.23 25.83 -17.15
C TRP A 269 9.17 24.77 -17.44
N GLU A 270 8.75 24.11 -16.41
CA GLU A 270 7.65 23.17 -16.44
C GLU A 270 6.63 23.49 -15.34
N ILE A 271 5.36 23.45 -15.68
CA ILE A 271 4.26 23.46 -14.73
C ILE A 271 3.63 22.07 -14.72
N GLY A 272 3.38 21.53 -13.54
CA GLY A 272 2.69 20.26 -13.32
C GLY A 272 1.45 20.47 -12.47
N SER A 273 0.40 19.71 -12.76
CA SER A 273 -0.83 19.70 -11.95
C SER A 273 -1.40 18.31 -11.90
N SER A 274 -1.80 17.84 -10.71
CA SER A 274 -2.56 16.61 -10.56
C SER A 274 -3.73 16.79 -9.61
N LEU A 275 -4.88 16.23 -9.97
CA LEU A 275 -6.11 16.25 -9.18
C LEU A 275 -6.59 14.81 -9.00
N ALA A 276 -6.75 14.36 -7.75
CA ALA A 276 -7.21 13.01 -7.42
C ALA A 276 -8.44 13.06 -6.52
N TYR A 277 -9.43 12.24 -6.84
CA TYR A 277 -10.65 12.10 -6.05
C TYR A 277 -11.08 10.65 -5.94
N THR A 278 -11.52 10.25 -4.75
CA THR A 278 -12.12 8.94 -4.49
C THR A 278 -13.40 9.10 -3.68
N TYR A 279 -14.43 8.38 -4.08
CA TYR A 279 -15.68 8.22 -3.37
C TYR A 279 -15.79 6.76 -2.92
N GLY A 280 -16.16 6.54 -1.64
CA GLY A 280 -16.41 5.21 -1.10
C GLY A 280 -17.75 5.16 -0.35
N LYS A 281 -18.50 4.06 -0.55
CA LYS A 281 -19.75 3.78 0.16
C LYS A 281 -19.75 2.35 0.68
N ASN A 282 -19.98 2.19 1.98
CA ASN A 282 -20.37 0.92 2.60
C ASN A 282 -21.87 0.74 2.34
N ARG A 283 -22.22 -0.20 1.45
CA ARG A 283 -23.62 -0.45 1.06
C ARG A 283 -24.37 -1.31 2.05
N THR A 284 -23.66 -2.09 2.88
CA THR A 284 -24.29 -2.92 3.89
C THR A 284 -24.92 -2.05 4.98
N ASP A 285 -24.24 -0.98 5.40
CA ASP A 285 -24.66 -0.11 6.48
C ASP A 285 -25.24 1.23 6.00
N ASP A 286 -25.29 1.44 4.67
CA ASP A 286 -25.72 2.68 4.01
C ASP A 286 -24.98 3.93 4.51
N ARG A 287 -23.66 3.86 4.66
CA ARG A 287 -22.81 4.93 5.20
C ARG A 287 -21.53 5.13 4.37
N PRO A 288 -20.76 6.20 4.57
CA PRO A 288 -19.45 6.35 3.92
C PRO A 288 -18.56 5.15 4.19
N LEU A 289 -17.78 4.74 3.20
CA LEU A 289 -16.71 3.78 3.40
C LEU A 289 -15.57 4.46 4.17
N ALA A 290 -15.15 3.85 5.27
CA ALA A 290 -14.08 4.36 6.11
C ALA A 290 -12.77 4.55 5.33
N GLN A 291 -11.95 5.48 5.78
CA GLN A 291 -10.61 5.77 5.26
C GLN A 291 -10.59 6.13 3.77
N THR A 292 -11.69 6.66 3.25
CA THR A 292 -11.75 7.22 1.90
C THR A 292 -11.07 8.60 1.90
N PRO A 293 -9.98 8.80 1.15
CA PRO A 293 -9.23 10.07 1.17
C PRO A 293 -10.06 11.23 0.61
N PRO A 294 -9.81 12.46 1.06
CA PRO A 294 -10.41 13.66 0.49
C PRO A 294 -9.86 13.96 -0.91
N LEU A 295 -10.52 14.91 -1.61
CA LEU A 295 -10.00 15.49 -2.84
C LEU A 295 -8.63 16.13 -2.58
N GLU A 296 -7.66 15.81 -3.40
CA GLU A 296 -6.30 16.35 -3.35
C GLU A 296 -5.92 16.97 -4.70
N TRP A 297 -5.36 18.16 -4.65
CA TRP A 297 -4.82 18.90 -5.78
C TRP A 297 -3.38 19.29 -5.52
N LYS A 298 -2.47 18.88 -6.39
CA LYS A 298 -1.05 19.21 -6.36
C LYS A 298 -0.68 20.05 -7.59
N ASN A 299 0.08 21.11 -7.39
CA ASN A 299 0.61 21.95 -8.44
C ASN A 299 2.09 22.15 -8.23
N SER A 300 2.87 22.04 -9.28
CA SER A 300 4.31 22.28 -9.25
C SER A 300 4.70 23.30 -10.32
N LEU A 301 5.68 24.12 -9.99
CA LEU A 301 6.41 24.94 -10.93
C LEU A 301 7.89 24.61 -10.76
N THR A 302 8.52 24.16 -11.82
CA THR A 302 9.93 23.75 -11.81
C THR A 302 10.71 24.53 -12.86
N TRP A 303 11.92 24.92 -12.49
CA TRP A 303 12.91 25.46 -13.38
C TRP A 303 14.18 24.60 -13.31
N ASP A 304 14.72 24.23 -14.45
CA ASP A 304 15.93 23.38 -14.55
C ASP A 304 16.74 23.74 -15.80
N ASN A 305 18.01 24.12 -15.60
CA ASN A 305 18.95 24.39 -16.66
C ASN A 305 20.07 23.35 -16.77
N GLU A 306 19.83 22.11 -16.29
CA GLU A 306 20.73 20.96 -16.23
C GLU A 306 21.83 21.06 -15.16
N THR A 307 22.22 22.24 -14.72
CA THR A 307 23.20 22.49 -13.65
C THR A 307 22.52 22.89 -12.35
N LEU A 308 21.57 23.78 -12.43
CA LEU A 308 20.77 24.26 -11.30
C LEU A 308 19.30 23.95 -11.53
N SER A 309 18.62 23.56 -10.49
CA SER A 309 17.17 23.37 -10.48
C SER A 309 16.52 24.07 -9.30
N ALA A 310 15.30 24.52 -9.47
CA ALA A 310 14.47 25.06 -8.41
C ALA A 310 13.02 24.64 -8.65
N GLY A 311 12.29 24.34 -7.58
CA GLY A 311 10.91 23.87 -7.67
C GLY A 311 10.07 24.38 -6.51
N VAL A 312 8.81 24.64 -6.82
CA VAL A 312 7.76 24.94 -5.84
C VAL A 312 6.68 23.88 -5.99
N LEU A 313 6.22 23.32 -4.88
CA LEU A 313 5.08 22.42 -4.81
C LEU A 313 4.01 23.02 -3.90
N TRP A 314 2.84 23.25 -4.46
CA TRP A 314 1.65 23.67 -3.73
C TRP A 314 0.65 22.51 -3.70
N ARG A 315 0.38 22.00 -2.51
CA ARG A 315 -0.55 20.92 -2.23
C ARG A 315 -1.79 21.46 -1.51
N VAL A 316 -2.97 21.15 -2.02
CA VAL A 316 -4.26 21.53 -1.45
C VAL A 316 -5.10 20.28 -1.24
N VAL A 317 -5.58 20.11 -0.02
CA VAL A 317 -6.43 18.97 0.37
C VAL A 317 -7.75 19.52 0.90
N SER A 318 -8.86 19.02 0.39
CA SER A 318 -10.19 19.44 0.84
C SER A 318 -10.52 18.89 2.24
N ALA A 319 -11.48 19.50 2.92
CA ALA A 319 -12.05 18.93 4.13
C ALA A 319 -12.73 17.58 3.82
N GLN A 320 -12.52 16.56 4.65
CA GLN A 320 -13.24 15.30 4.57
C GLN A 320 -14.37 15.26 5.61
N LYS A 321 -15.60 15.29 5.10
CA LYS A 321 -16.82 15.23 5.92
C LYS A 321 -17.50 13.86 5.83
N ARG A 322 -17.00 12.97 4.96
CA ARG A 322 -17.52 11.61 4.76
C ARG A 322 -16.61 10.64 5.52
N TYR A 323 -17.08 10.14 6.67
CA TYR A 323 -16.33 9.26 7.56
C TYR A 323 -17.26 8.24 8.21
N ALA A 324 -16.67 7.18 8.74
CA ALA A 324 -17.34 6.13 9.48
C ALA A 324 -16.59 5.86 10.80
N THR A 325 -16.94 6.61 11.85
CA THR A 325 -16.27 6.51 13.15
C THR A 325 -16.24 5.06 13.64
N GLY A 326 -15.08 4.62 14.11
CA GLY A 326 -14.85 3.28 14.62
C GLY A 326 -14.58 2.24 13.53
N GLN A 327 -14.71 2.58 12.25
CA GLN A 327 -14.41 1.68 11.13
C GLN A 327 -13.09 2.05 10.44
N GLY A 328 -12.36 1.05 9.96
CA GLY A 328 -11.14 1.24 9.17
C GLY A 328 -10.13 0.12 9.34
N ASN A 329 -9.35 -0.13 8.31
CA ASN A 329 -8.44 -1.28 8.20
C ASN A 329 -6.97 -0.87 8.18
N ILE A 330 -6.62 0.36 7.84
CA ILE A 330 -5.24 0.77 7.61
C ILE A 330 -4.65 1.30 8.94
N ILE A 331 -4.42 2.46 9.17
CA ILE A 331 -3.68 3.00 10.33
C ILE A 331 -4.50 2.95 11.65
N GLY A 332 -5.71 2.51 11.61
CA GLY A 332 -6.69 2.51 12.68
C GLY A 332 -8.06 2.84 12.12
N GLN A 333 -8.94 3.44 12.91
CA GLN A 333 -10.31 3.74 12.52
C GLN A 333 -10.49 5.22 12.22
N ASP A 334 -11.53 5.53 11.43
CA ASP A 334 -11.99 6.90 11.28
C ASP A 334 -12.36 7.50 12.64
N ILE A 335 -11.90 8.71 12.91
CA ILE A 335 -12.13 9.42 14.17
C ILE A 335 -12.98 10.68 14.00
N GLY A 336 -13.58 10.87 12.85
CA GLY A 336 -14.43 12.02 12.54
C GLY A 336 -13.99 12.80 11.32
N ALA A 337 -14.61 13.95 11.07
CA ALA A 337 -14.25 14.84 9.96
C ALA A 337 -12.83 15.42 10.09
N SER A 338 -12.21 15.78 8.99
CA SER A 338 -10.95 16.54 8.97
C SER A 338 -11.12 17.88 8.26
N ALA A 339 -10.40 18.88 8.74
CA ALA A 339 -10.28 20.16 8.04
C ALA A 339 -9.47 20.02 6.76
N GLY A 340 -9.77 20.82 5.75
CA GLY A 340 -8.90 21.00 4.60
C GLY A 340 -7.65 21.80 4.95
N PHE A 341 -6.62 21.66 4.14
CA PHE A 341 -5.37 22.40 4.32
C PHE A 341 -4.67 22.67 2.99
N GLY A 342 -3.72 23.60 3.01
CA GLY A 342 -2.79 23.84 1.92
C GLY A 342 -1.37 23.97 2.47
N THR A 343 -0.40 23.38 1.77
CA THR A 343 1.03 23.48 2.09
C THR A 343 1.81 23.91 0.86
N LEU A 344 2.85 24.68 1.08
CA LEU A 344 3.79 25.09 0.05
C LEU A 344 5.19 24.58 0.44
N SER A 345 5.86 23.92 -0.51
CA SER A 345 7.25 23.46 -0.34
C SER A 345 8.12 24.06 -1.44
N PHE A 346 9.38 24.33 -1.12
CA PHE A 346 10.39 24.79 -2.05
C PHE A 346 11.58 23.83 -2.04
N ASN A 347 12.14 23.54 -3.19
CA ASN A 347 13.35 22.74 -3.32
C ASN A 347 14.30 23.34 -4.36
N THR A 348 15.58 23.03 -4.22
CA THR A 348 16.63 23.43 -5.16
C THR A 348 17.66 22.33 -5.28
N GLY A 349 18.31 22.24 -6.43
CA GLY A 349 19.37 21.31 -6.71
C GLY A 349 20.54 21.98 -7.45
N TRP A 350 21.74 21.55 -7.13
CA TRP A 350 22.96 21.97 -7.80
C TRP A 350 23.80 20.72 -8.19
N LYS A 351 23.94 20.49 -9.49
CA LYS A 351 24.81 19.47 -10.05
C LYS A 351 26.24 20.04 -10.11
N ILE A 352 26.98 19.83 -9.02
CA ILE A 352 28.34 20.37 -8.84
C ILE A 352 29.26 19.85 -9.98
N ASN A 353 29.16 18.58 -10.28
CA ASN A 353 29.84 17.93 -11.37
C ASN A 353 29.16 16.56 -11.69
N LYS A 354 29.74 15.76 -12.61
CA LYS A 354 29.17 14.44 -12.99
C LYS A 354 29.11 13.41 -11.86
N TYR A 355 29.79 13.67 -10.74
CA TYR A 355 29.86 12.75 -9.59
C TYR A 355 29.09 13.24 -8.39
N ALA A 356 28.77 14.53 -8.28
CA ALA A 356 28.22 15.10 -7.07
C ALA A 356 27.03 16.05 -7.36
N THR A 357 25.92 15.82 -6.67
CA THR A 357 24.73 16.68 -6.70
C THR A 357 24.34 17.05 -5.29
N LEU A 358 24.18 18.35 -5.01
CA LEU A 358 23.68 18.88 -3.78
C LEU A 358 22.22 19.29 -3.97
N GLN A 359 21.35 18.88 -3.05
CA GLN A 359 19.92 19.23 -3.05
C GLN A 359 19.53 19.77 -1.70
N GLY A 360 18.61 20.70 -1.65
CA GLY A 360 18.07 21.23 -0.41
C GLY A 360 16.63 21.69 -0.57
N GLY A 361 15.92 21.80 0.54
CA GLY A 361 14.54 22.24 0.46
C GLY A 361 13.95 22.63 1.80
N ILE A 362 12.75 23.18 1.71
CA ILE A 362 11.91 23.59 2.83
C ILE A 362 10.53 23.03 2.58
N ASP A 363 10.11 22.08 3.40
CA ASP A 363 8.75 21.57 3.36
C ASP A 363 7.86 22.36 4.33
N ASN A 364 6.58 22.50 3.95
CA ASN A 364 5.61 23.27 4.70
C ASN A 364 6.13 24.67 5.04
N LEU A 365 6.49 25.46 4.02
CA LEU A 365 7.15 26.76 4.11
C LEU A 365 6.47 27.73 5.11
N PHE A 366 5.13 27.71 5.18
CA PHE A 366 4.35 28.58 6.05
C PHE A 366 4.08 28.00 7.43
N ASN A 367 4.72 26.87 7.78
CA ASN A 367 4.55 26.21 9.08
C ASN A 367 3.07 25.93 9.42
N LYS A 368 2.29 25.51 8.42
CA LYS A 368 0.88 25.17 8.61
C LYS A 368 0.74 23.98 9.55
N SER A 369 -0.06 24.12 10.60
CA SER A 369 -0.48 23.00 11.44
C SER A 369 -1.63 22.29 10.76
N TYR A 370 -1.50 21.00 10.45
CA TYR A 370 -2.50 20.17 9.79
C TYR A 370 -2.31 18.69 10.13
N ALA A 371 -3.35 17.91 9.91
CA ALA A 371 -3.29 16.46 9.99
C ALA A 371 -3.96 15.85 8.75
N GLU A 372 -3.43 14.75 8.28
CA GLU A 372 -4.05 13.95 7.21
C GLU A 372 -5.36 13.31 7.71
N PHE A 373 -6.32 13.10 6.80
CA PHE A 373 -7.59 12.46 7.17
C PHE A 373 -7.37 11.07 7.79
N VAL A 374 -6.46 10.28 7.22
CA VAL A 374 -6.12 8.93 7.71
C VAL A 374 -5.05 8.92 8.80
N SER A 375 -4.66 10.08 9.36
CA SER A 375 -3.71 10.15 10.47
C SER A 375 -4.22 9.41 11.69
N LYS A 376 -3.34 8.64 12.33
CA LYS A 376 -3.65 7.88 13.53
C LYS A 376 -3.95 8.80 14.72
N GLY A 377 -5.06 8.55 15.40
CA GLY A 377 -5.39 9.20 16.66
C GLY A 377 -4.74 8.52 17.87
N ALA A 378 -4.86 9.16 19.02
CA ALA A 378 -4.54 8.54 20.30
C ALA A 378 -5.48 7.35 20.58
N ASP A 379 -4.99 6.35 21.33
CA ASP A 379 -5.78 5.18 21.67
C ASP A 379 -6.78 5.51 22.80
N PRO A 380 -8.10 5.45 22.55
CA PRO A 380 -9.12 5.70 23.57
C PRO A 380 -9.05 4.68 24.72
N SER A 381 -8.58 3.46 24.47
CA SER A 381 -8.44 2.43 25.51
C SER A 381 -7.41 2.80 26.57
N ALA A 382 -6.53 3.74 26.28
CA ALA A 382 -5.56 4.32 27.21
C ALA A 382 -6.10 5.52 28.00
N GLY A 383 -7.38 5.88 27.86
CA GLY A 383 -7.98 7.07 28.46
C GLY A 383 -7.57 8.39 27.79
N LEU A 384 -6.96 8.32 26.60
CA LEU A 384 -6.53 9.49 25.84
C LEU A 384 -7.65 9.94 24.89
N GLN A 385 -7.75 11.26 24.66
CA GLN A 385 -8.66 11.77 23.63
C GLN A 385 -8.21 11.28 22.26
N THR A 386 -9.17 10.83 21.47
CA THR A 386 -8.93 10.44 20.08
C THR A 386 -8.80 11.69 19.21
N VAL A 387 -7.57 12.12 18.97
CA VAL A 387 -7.24 13.27 18.11
C VAL A 387 -6.31 12.81 17.02
N ARG A 388 -6.37 13.45 15.84
CA ARG A 388 -5.40 13.21 14.78
C ARG A 388 -4.04 13.75 15.20
N VAL A 389 -3.00 12.99 14.87
CA VAL A 389 -1.62 13.46 15.00
C VAL A 389 -1.35 14.42 13.85
N ASN A 390 -0.88 15.62 14.19
CA ASN A 390 -0.47 16.58 13.17
C ASN A 390 0.78 16.09 12.44
N GLU A 391 0.84 16.44 11.17
CA GLU A 391 2.05 16.29 10.36
C GLU A 391 3.15 17.25 10.86
N PRO A 392 4.42 16.97 10.53
CA PRO A 392 5.52 17.87 10.88
C PRO A 392 5.26 19.30 10.40
N GLY A 393 5.66 20.27 11.19
CA GLY A 393 5.67 21.68 10.80
C GLY A 393 6.68 21.94 9.69
N ARG A 394 7.22 23.16 9.65
CA ARG A 394 8.28 23.49 8.68
C ARG A 394 9.51 22.64 8.89
N GLN A 395 10.00 22.00 7.81
CA GLN A 395 11.19 21.17 7.81
C GLN A 395 12.21 21.71 6.81
N TYR A 396 13.47 21.74 7.21
CA TYR A 396 14.60 22.05 6.34
C TYR A 396 15.39 20.78 6.13
N TRP A 397 15.79 20.51 4.89
CA TRP A 397 16.59 19.33 4.59
C TRP A 397 17.70 19.65 3.59
N LEU A 398 18.79 18.90 3.67
CA LEU A 398 19.92 18.94 2.77
C LEU A 398 20.35 17.53 2.42
N ARG A 399 20.65 17.28 1.16
CA ARG A 399 21.09 15.98 0.65
C ARG A 399 22.28 16.17 -0.28
N LEU A 400 23.38 15.48 -0.02
CA LEU A 400 24.49 15.30 -0.95
C LEU A 400 24.42 13.89 -1.55
N GLN A 401 24.37 13.79 -2.86
CA GLN A 401 24.46 12.54 -3.59
C GLN A 401 25.80 12.48 -4.31
N VAL A 402 26.55 11.39 -4.08
CA VAL A 402 27.86 11.13 -4.73
C VAL A 402 27.78 9.80 -5.45
N GLN A 403 28.25 9.76 -6.70
CA GLN A 403 28.36 8.55 -7.53
C GLN A 403 29.84 8.32 -7.82
N PHE A 404 30.30 7.10 -7.64
CA PHE A 404 31.67 6.67 -7.87
C PHE A 404 31.81 5.85 -9.15
#